data_86e7a129fd81a75e67e79a8d677d808d
#
_entry.id   86e7a129fd81a75e67e79a8d677d808d
#
_cell.length_a   1.000
_cell.length_b   1.000
_cell.length_c   1.000
_cell.angle_alpha   90.00
_cell.angle_beta   90.00
_cell.angle_gamma   90.00
#
_symmetry.space_group_name_H-M   'P 1'
#
loop_
_entity.id
_entity.type
_entity.pdbx_description
1 polymer ?
#
loop_
_entity_poly.entity_id
_entity_poly.type
_entity_poly.pdbx_seq_one_letter_code
_entity_poly.pdbx_strand_id
1 'polypeptide(L)'
;HTTDHKPGVITMGRNVLAHAIRDNAEKGKYEFLYNYSTSKFINVSVVKVANSQWSDLPEKEGDGLIIFGSGTYRASLIYLAYQPASKIKNKSSIRYFAGMKDGKPLWNTKESDAQPIYNMSKPEVGELSASYNKFIRKWILMYNHGEPRGINLRTVDSPWGPWSDTQVVFRPWEDGGYCHFIHTNWQHSKCDDVHNPGRENEWGGEYAPYQFEHFA
;
A
#
# COMPACT_ATOMS: atom_id res chain seq x y z
N HIS A 1 9.47 -4.15 -5.91
CA HIS A 1 10.55 -3.47 -5.18
C HIS A 1 11.81 -4.34 -5.13
N THR A 2 12.96 -3.74 -4.89
CA THR A 2 14.24 -4.44 -4.75
C THR A 2 14.72 -4.34 -3.31
N THR A 3 15.35 -5.41 -2.83
CA THR A 3 15.95 -5.46 -1.51
C THR A 3 17.44 -5.79 -1.65
N ASP A 4 18.28 -5.13 -0.88
CA ASP A 4 19.67 -5.52 -0.71
C ASP A 4 19.76 -6.43 0.51
N HIS A 5 20.20 -7.67 0.29
CA HIS A 5 20.40 -8.63 1.36
C HIS A 5 21.81 -8.55 1.92
N LYS A 6 21.92 -8.05 3.13
CA LYS A 6 23.04 -8.39 4.00
C LYS A 6 22.55 -9.49 4.96
N PRO A 7 23.38 -10.46 5.35
CA PRO A 7 22.95 -11.47 6.31
C PRO A 7 22.33 -10.83 7.56
N GLY A 8 21.05 -11.18 7.83
CA GLY A 8 20.28 -10.65 8.96
C GLY A 8 19.64 -9.26 8.78
N VAL A 9 19.77 -8.64 7.60
CA VAL A 9 19.16 -7.31 7.33
C VAL A 9 18.45 -7.34 5.98
N ILE A 10 17.17 -6.97 5.98
CA ILE A 10 16.40 -6.72 4.76
C ILE A 10 16.33 -5.20 4.57
N THR A 11 16.93 -4.69 3.50
CA THR A 11 16.87 -3.27 3.16
C THR A 11 16.00 -3.08 1.93
N MET A 12 14.97 -2.25 2.07
CA MET A 12 14.12 -1.86 0.94
C MET A 12 14.87 -0.86 0.06
N GLY A 13 15.16 -1.22 -1.17
CA GLY A 13 15.97 -0.38 -2.05
C GLY A 13 15.14 0.57 -2.90
N ARG A 14 14.24 0.04 -3.74
CA ARG A 14 13.51 0.85 -4.72
C ARG A 14 12.31 0.11 -5.28
N ASN A 15 11.38 0.88 -5.84
CA ASN A 15 10.32 0.40 -6.71
C ASN A 15 10.70 0.66 -8.18
N VAL A 16 10.45 -0.32 -9.03
CA VAL A 16 10.69 -0.22 -10.47
C VAL A 16 9.40 -0.47 -11.24
N LEU A 17 9.23 0.23 -12.36
CA LEU A 17 8.21 -0.09 -13.33
C LEU A 17 8.83 -0.90 -14.47
N ALA A 18 8.23 -2.06 -14.74
CA ALA A 18 8.56 -2.88 -15.89
C ALA A 18 7.26 -3.31 -16.58
N HIS A 19 7.29 -3.59 -17.86
CA HIS A 19 6.13 -4.14 -18.55
C HIS A 19 6.45 -5.50 -19.16
N ALA A 20 5.44 -6.37 -19.20
CA ALA A 20 5.56 -7.67 -19.85
C ALA A 20 5.65 -7.50 -21.38
N ILE A 21 6.60 -8.18 -22.00
CA ILE A 21 6.68 -8.25 -23.45
C ILE A 21 5.60 -9.25 -23.91
N ARG A 22 4.62 -8.79 -24.69
CA ARG A 22 3.39 -9.55 -25.04
C ARG A 22 3.63 -11.01 -25.40
N ASP A 23 4.57 -11.28 -26.30
CA ASP A 23 4.83 -12.62 -26.81
C ASP A 23 5.68 -13.48 -25.85
N ASN A 24 6.05 -12.95 -24.72
CA ASN A 24 6.93 -13.59 -23.74
C ASN A 24 6.47 -13.40 -22.28
N ALA A 25 5.26 -12.86 -22.06
CA ALA A 25 4.73 -12.63 -20.71
C ALA A 25 4.65 -13.95 -19.91
N GLU A 26 4.22 -15.04 -20.57
CA GLU A 26 4.19 -16.39 -19.99
C GLU A 26 5.58 -16.94 -19.65
N LYS A 27 6.63 -16.43 -20.30
CA LYS A 27 8.03 -16.77 -20.03
C LYS A 27 8.69 -15.86 -19.00
N GLY A 28 7.91 -14.96 -18.36
CA GLY A 28 8.41 -14.03 -17.35
C GLY A 28 9.39 -12.99 -17.90
N LYS A 29 9.32 -12.65 -19.19
CA LYS A 29 10.18 -11.62 -19.78
C LYS A 29 9.55 -10.25 -19.62
N TYR A 30 10.31 -9.35 -18.98
CA TYR A 30 9.91 -7.98 -18.72
C TYR A 30 10.96 -7.00 -19.23
N GLU A 31 10.49 -5.87 -19.74
CA GLU A 31 11.32 -4.72 -20.05
C GLU A 31 11.27 -3.71 -18.92
N PHE A 32 12.43 -3.34 -18.41
CA PHE A 32 12.55 -2.27 -17.41
C PHE A 32 12.24 -0.92 -18.09
N LEU A 33 11.34 -0.16 -17.47
CA LEU A 33 10.99 1.17 -17.95
C LEU A 33 11.74 2.27 -17.17
N TYR A 34 11.56 2.30 -15.85
CA TYR A 34 12.24 3.27 -14.99
C TYR A 34 12.15 2.89 -13.50
N ASN A 35 13.04 3.49 -12.71
CA ASN A 35 12.90 3.49 -11.25
C ASN A 35 11.72 4.37 -10.88
N TYR A 36 10.65 3.77 -10.35
CA TYR A 36 9.46 4.51 -9.93
C TYR A 36 9.80 5.41 -8.75
N SER A 37 10.32 4.83 -7.67
CA SER A 37 10.70 5.53 -6.45
C SER A 37 11.85 4.83 -5.74
N THR A 38 12.64 5.62 -5.02
CA THR A 38 13.66 5.17 -4.05
C THR A 38 13.39 5.72 -2.65
N SER A 39 12.21 6.31 -2.40
CA SER A 39 11.90 7.04 -1.18
C SER A 39 10.48 6.76 -0.69
N LYS A 40 9.48 7.53 -1.15
CA LYS A 40 8.12 7.55 -0.58
C LYS A 40 7.16 6.53 -1.20
N PHE A 41 7.51 5.94 -2.34
CA PHE A 41 6.66 5.00 -3.09
C PHE A 41 7.40 3.70 -3.40
N ILE A 42 8.07 3.11 -2.39
CA ILE A 42 8.76 1.82 -2.51
C ILE A 42 7.73 0.69 -2.47
N ASN A 43 6.82 0.72 -1.50
CA ASN A 43 5.66 -0.18 -1.44
C ASN A 43 4.45 0.58 -1.95
N VAL A 44 3.72 0.01 -2.90
CA VAL A 44 2.60 0.71 -3.53
C VAL A 44 1.37 -0.17 -3.66
N SER A 45 0.21 0.47 -3.53
CA SER A 45 -1.10 -0.04 -3.95
C SER A 45 -1.65 0.87 -5.03
N VAL A 46 -2.07 0.31 -6.15
CA VAL A 46 -2.49 1.06 -7.34
C VAL A 46 -3.95 0.76 -7.66
N VAL A 47 -4.74 1.81 -7.79
CA VAL A 47 -6.16 1.72 -8.16
C VAL A 47 -6.39 2.48 -9.46
N LYS A 48 -6.93 1.82 -10.46
CA LYS A 48 -7.35 2.45 -11.72
C LYS A 48 -8.72 3.09 -11.54
N VAL A 49 -8.86 4.32 -12.01
CA VAL A 49 -10.11 5.10 -11.93
C VAL A 49 -10.41 5.78 -13.25
N ALA A 50 -11.69 6.04 -13.53
CA ALA A 50 -12.06 7.01 -14.55
C ALA A 50 -11.89 8.43 -13.99
N ASN A 51 -11.11 9.27 -14.64
CA ASN A 51 -10.80 10.64 -14.16
C ASN A 51 -12.05 11.48 -13.96
N SER A 52 -13.06 11.30 -14.83
CA SER A 52 -14.33 12.04 -14.75
C SER A 52 -15.11 11.84 -13.45
N GLN A 53 -14.82 10.77 -12.70
CA GLN A 53 -15.44 10.52 -11.39
C GLN A 53 -14.85 11.35 -10.26
N TRP A 54 -13.68 11.98 -10.48
CA TRP A 54 -12.89 12.64 -9.43
C TRP A 54 -12.45 14.02 -9.90
N SER A 55 -13.26 15.05 -9.61
CA SER A 55 -13.11 16.41 -10.15
C SER A 55 -11.77 17.09 -9.86
N ASP A 56 -11.07 16.66 -8.80
CA ASP A 56 -9.85 17.32 -8.34
C ASP A 56 -8.57 16.55 -8.72
N LEU A 57 -8.69 15.56 -9.61
CA LEU A 57 -7.53 14.91 -10.22
C LEU A 57 -6.83 15.86 -11.22
N PRO A 58 -5.53 15.68 -11.46
CA PRO A 58 -4.74 16.48 -12.40
C PRO A 58 -5.27 16.47 -13.84
N GLU A 59 -5.82 15.35 -14.30
CA GLU A 59 -6.49 15.24 -15.60
C GLU A 59 -7.96 14.90 -15.41
N LYS A 60 -8.81 15.40 -16.32
CA LYS A 60 -10.28 15.28 -16.22
C LYS A 60 -10.83 14.14 -17.05
N GLU A 61 -10.14 13.77 -18.12
CA GLU A 61 -10.57 12.78 -19.09
C GLU A 61 -9.68 11.53 -19.06
N GLY A 62 -10.22 10.42 -19.58
CA GLY A 62 -9.52 9.16 -19.64
C GLY A 62 -9.41 8.46 -18.29
N ASP A 63 -8.48 7.52 -18.22
CA ASP A 63 -8.22 6.74 -17.02
C ASP A 63 -6.98 7.25 -16.28
N GLY A 64 -7.07 7.27 -14.96
CA GLY A 64 -5.98 7.58 -14.05
C GLY A 64 -5.59 6.40 -13.16
N LEU A 65 -4.38 6.44 -12.66
CA LEU A 65 -3.88 5.55 -11.64
C LEU A 65 -3.72 6.35 -10.35
N ILE A 66 -4.47 6.01 -9.33
CA ILE A 66 -4.31 6.50 -7.97
C ILE A 66 -3.33 5.55 -7.28
N ILE A 67 -2.24 6.08 -6.77
CA ILE A 67 -1.11 5.31 -6.26
C ILE A 67 -0.88 5.70 -4.81
N PHE A 68 -1.24 4.81 -3.91
CA PHE A 68 -0.88 4.92 -2.49
C PHE A 68 0.48 4.30 -2.29
N GLY A 69 1.35 4.95 -1.53
CA GLY A 69 2.71 4.47 -1.36
C GLY A 69 3.25 4.69 0.04
N SER A 70 4.16 3.83 0.45
CA SER A 70 5.03 4.03 1.60
C SER A 70 6.49 3.81 1.20
N GLY A 71 7.39 4.41 1.96
CA GLY A 71 8.83 4.27 1.77
C GLY A 71 9.40 3.03 2.43
N THR A 72 10.41 3.23 3.28
CA THR A 72 11.03 2.14 4.03
C THR A 72 10.00 1.42 4.90
N TYR A 73 10.01 0.10 4.82
CA TYR A 73 9.10 -0.78 5.54
C TYR A 73 9.12 -0.50 7.06
N ARG A 74 7.94 -0.29 7.64
CA ARG A 74 7.75 0.07 9.05
C ARG A 74 8.55 1.28 9.53
N ALA A 75 8.90 2.16 8.60
CA ALA A 75 9.59 3.42 8.89
C ALA A 75 9.13 4.55 7.94
N SER A 76 7.87 4.51 7.52
CA SER A 76 7.30 5.49 6.59
C SER A 76 5.85 5.79 6.91
N LEU A 77 5.40 6.95 6.45
CA LEU A 77 4.00 7.34 6.35
C LEU A 77 3.41 6.88 5.02
N ILE A 78 2.13 7.16 4.80
CA ILE A 78 1.45 6.87 3.53
C ILE A 78 1.31 8.16 2.73
N TYR A 79 1.68 8.07 1.46
CA TYR A 79 1.67 9.14 0.48
C TYR A 79 0.74 8.78 -0.68
N LEU A 80 0.37 9.80 -1.47
CA LEU A 80 -0.51 9.66 -2.62
C LEU A 80 0.15 10.24 -3.86
N ALA A 81 0.03 9.52 -4.97
CA ALA A 81 0.39 10.00 -6.29
C ALA A 81 -0.70 9.67 -7.30
N TYR A 82 -0.67 10.37 -8.40
CA TYR A 82 -1.51 10.17 -9.57
C TYR A 82 -0.66 10.05 -10.83
N GLN A 83 -1.06 9.18 -11.73
CA GLN A 83 -0.47 9.11 -13.06
C GLN A 83 -1.55 8.81 -14.11
N PRO A 84 -1.63 9.52 -15.25
CA PRO A 84 -2.52 9.14 -16.34
C PRO A 84 -2.16 7.75 -16.85
N ALA A 85 -3.14 6.85 -16.96
CA ALA A 85 -2.91 5.47 -17.38
C ALA A 85 -2.30 5.38 -18.78
N SER A 86 -2.71 6.29 -19.68
CA SER A 86 -2.16 6.38 -21.05
C SER A 86 -0.69 6.82 -21.09
N LYS A 87 -0.19 7.43 -20.01
CA LYS A 87 1.18 7.97 -19.89
C LYS A 87 2.05 7.16 -18.92
N ILE A 88 1.67 5.93 -18.59
CA ILE A 88 2.37 5.12 -17.58
C ILE A 88 3.85 4.91 -17.90
N LYS A 89 4.24 4.89 -19.17
CA LYS A 89 5.64 4.77 -19.61
C LYS A 89 6.44 6.06 -19.41
N ASN A 90 5.80 7.17 -19.10
CA ASN A 90 6.44 8.47 -18.92
C ASN A 90 6.47 8.86 -17.44
N LYS A 91 7.62 8.68 -16.78
CA LYS A 91 7.80 9.04 -15.38
C LYS A 91 7.46 10.50 -15.07
N SER A 92 7.72 11.44 -15.99
CA SER A 92 7.45 12.86 -15.77
C SER A 92 5.96 13.22 -15.72
N SER A 93 5.07 12.27 -16.08
CA SER A 93 3.62 12.43 -15.95
C SER A 93 3.09 12.21 -14.53
N ILE A 94 3.90 11.69 -13.62
CA ILE A 94 3.50 11.47 -12.24
C ILE A 94 3.25 12.82 -11.55
N ARG A 95 2.18 12.88 -10.76
CA ARG A 95 1.84 14.00 -9.89
C ARG A 95 1.72 13.51 -8.47
N TYR A 96 2.37 14.18 -7.56
CA TYR A 96 2.43 13.82 -6.14
C TYR A 96 1.54 14.75 -5.34
N PHE A 97 0.73 14.21 -4.46
CA PHE A 97 -0.10 14.98 -3.55
C PHE A 97 0.78 15.79 -2.60
N ALA A 98 0.61 17.10 -2.61
CA ALA A 98 1.43 18.05 -1.85
C ALA A 98 0.62 18.76 -0.75
N GLY A 99 -0.46 18.14 -0.29
CA GLY A 99 -1.34 18.69 0.73
C GLY A 99 -2.62 19.27 0.18
N MET A 100 -3.39 19.92 1.05
CA MET A 100 -4.67 20.57 0.71
C MET A 100 -4.53 22.08 0.77
N LYS A 101 -5.18 22.78 -0.15
CA LYS A 101 -5.33 24.22 -0.14
C LYS A 101 -6.75 24.58 -0.57
N ASP A 102 -7.43 25.39 0.21
CA ASP A 102 -8.81 25.86 -0.05
C ASP A 102 -9.78 24.69 -0.37
N GLY A 103 -9.63 23.58 0.38
CA GLY A 103 -10.46 22.39 0.22
C GLY A 103 -10.10 21.51 -0.99
N LYS A 104 -9.04 21.81 -1.75
CA LYS A 104 -8.61 21.06 -2.93
C LYS A 104 -7.22 20.48 -2.78
N PRO A 105 -6.94 19.29 -3.36
CA PRO A 105 -5.60 18.72 -3.35
C PRO A 105 -4.65 19.52 -4.23
N LEU A 106 -3.45 19.74 -3.71
CA LEU A 106 -2.34 20.27 -4.47
C LEU A 106 -1.52 19.10 -5.07
N TRP A 107 -1.12 19.28 -6.32
CA TRP A 107 -0.35 18.27 -7.05
C TRP A 107 0.97 18.85 -7.55
N ASN A 108 2.08 18.22 -7.19
CA ASN A 108 3.43 18.62 -7.61
C ASN A 108 4.09 17.55 -8.48
N THR A 109 5.15 17.94 -9.18
CA THR A 109 5.91 17.07 -10.08
C THR A 109 7.08 16.35 -9.40
N LYS A 110 7.46 16.76 -8.19
CA LYS A 110 8.59 16.21 -7.45
C LYS A 110 8.10 15.32 -6.31
N GLU A 111 8.64 14.12 -6.22
CA GLU A 111 8.34 13.19 -5.11
C GLU A 111 8.71 13.77 -3.74
N SER A 112 9.79 14.58 -3.66
CA SER A 112 10.18 15.26 -2.43
C SER A 112 9.08 16.09 -1.80
N ASP A 113 8.22 16.67 -2.62
CA ASP A 113 7.15 17.58 -2.20
C ASP A 113 5.88 16.83 -1.73
N ALA A 114 5.85 15.48 -1.92
CA ALA A 114 4.72 14.68 -1.48
C ALA A 114 4.51 14.82 0.03
N GLN A 115 3.27 15.12 0.42
CA GLN A 115 2.83 15.18 1.82
C GLN A 115 2.08 13.90 2.19
N PRO A 116 2.15 13.46 3.45
CA PRO A 116 1.33 12.33 3.90
C PRO A 116 -0.16 12.65 3.77
N ILE A 117 -0.95 11.62 3.46
CA ILE A 117 -2.41 11.78 3.28
C ILE A 117 -3.17 11.97 4.60
N TYR A 118 -2.55 11.66 5.72
CA TYR A 118 -3.02 11.96 7.07
C TYR A 118 -1.85 11.93 8.06
N ASN A 119 -2.06 12.54 9.21
CA ASN A 119 -1.06 12.56 10.27
C ASN A 119 -1.09 11.24 11.06
N MET A 120 0.08 10.71 11.34
CA MET A 120 0.30 9.55 12.20
C MET A 120 1.27 9.93 13.29
N SER A 121 1.08 9.37 14.47
CA SER A 121 2.01 9.56 15.61
C SER A 121 3.39 8.97 15.34
N LYS A 122 3.42 7.86 14.58
CA LYS A 122 4.65 7.16 14.22
C LYS A 122 4.63 6.72 12.75
N PRO A 123 5.74 6.81 12.04
CA PRO A 123 5.86 6.35 10.65
C PRO A 123 6.17 4.84 10.60
N GLU A 124 5.23 3.99 11.02
CA GLU A 124 5.45 2.54 11.17
C GLU A 124 4.59 1.71 10.21
N VAL A 125 4.25 2.25 9.04
CA VAL A 125 3.43 1.53 8.07
C VAL A 125 4.21 0.37 7.45
N GLY A 126 3.63 -0.82 7.55
CA GLY A 126 4.08 -2.04 6.86
C GLY A 126 3.46 -2.15 5.47
N GLU A 127 2.88 -3.31 5.17
CA GLU A 127 2.14 -3.51 3.93
C GLU A 127 0.84 -2.69 3.95
N LEU A 128 0.46 -2.21 2.77
CA LEU A 128 -0.77 -1.45 2.59
C LEU A 128 -1.52 -1.88 1.34
N SER A 129 -2.83 -1.73 1.37
CA SER A 129 -3.69 -1.80 0.19
C SER A 129 -4.74 -0.70 0.23
N ALA A 130 -5.12 -0.22 -0.93
CA ALA A 130 -6.22 0.71 -1.09
C ALA A 130 -7.19 0.22 -2.16
N SER A 131 -8.47 0.46 -1.96
CA SER A 131 -9.53 0.14 -2.91
C SER A 131 -10.66 1.16 -2.78
N TYR A 132 -11.46 1.30 -3.85
CA TYR A 132 -12.72 2.01 -3.76
C TYR A 132 -13.86 0.99 -3.63
N ASN A 133 -14.53 1.00 -2.50
CA ASN A 133 -15.67 0.12 -2.24
C ASN A 133 -16.95 0.78 -2.75
N LYS A 134 -17.55 0.19 -3.77
CA LYS A 134 -18.76 0.72 -4.45
C LYS A 134 -20.01 0.61 -3.57
N PHE A 135 -20.08 -0.37 -2.69
CA PHE A 135 -21.22 -0.59 -1.82
C PHE A 135 -21.35 0.54 -0.78
N ILE A 136 -20.26 0.85 -0.06
CA ILE A 136 -20.25 1.93 0.92
C ILE A 136 -19.88 3.29 0.31
N ARG A 137 -19.49 3.32 -0.99
CA ARG A 137 -19.06 4.51 -1.73
C ARG A 137 -17.92 5.26 -1.09
N LYS A 138 -16.94 4.52 -0.57
CA LYS A 138 -15.76 5.10 0.09
C LYS A 138 -14.48 4.42 -0.38
N TRP A 139 -13.42 5.17 -0.34
CA TRP A 139 -12.08 4.59 -0.36
C TRP A 139 -11.84 3.87 0.97
N ILE A 140 -11.23 2.71 0.88
CA ILE A 140 -10.74 1.93 2.01
C ILE A 140 -9.24 1.85 1.90
N LEU A 141 -8.55 2.14 2.98
CA LEU A 141 -7.12 1.96 3.14
C LEU A 141 -6.91 0.98 4.29
N MET A 142 -6.27 -0.14 3.98
CA MET A 142 -5.89 -1.14 4.97
C MET A 142 -4.36 -1.19 5.05
N TYR A 143 -3.82 -1.30 6.24
CA TYR A 143 -2.39 -1.36 6.44
C TYR A 143 -2.03 -2.04 7.76
N ASN A 144 -0.86 -2.67 7.77
CA ASN A 144 -0.24 -3.17 8.99
C ASN A 144 0.52 -2.02 9.66
N HIS A 145 0.39 -1.90 10.98
CA HIS A 145 1.02 -0.82 11.75
C HIS A 145 1.43 -1.29 13.15
N GLY A 146 2.45 -0.66 13.70
CA GLY A 146 2.93 -0.94 15.05
C GLY A 146 2.10 -0.28 16.15
N GLU A 147 1.43 0.87 15.87
CA GLU A 147 0.66 1.63 16.85
C GLU A 147 -0.53 2.39 16.22
N PRO A 148 -1.77 1.97 16.45
CA PRO A 148 -2.11 0.73 17.17
C PRO A 148 -1.69 -0.50 16.36
N ARG A 149 -1.17 -1.50 17.06
CA ARG A 149 -0.71 -2.73 16.44
C ARG A 149 -1.88 -3.52 15.86
N GLY A 150 -1.65 -4.17 14.72
CA GLY A 150 -2.61 -5.02 14.01
C GLY A 150 -2.91 -4.53 12.60
N ILE A 151 -3.96 -5.10 12.01
CA ILE A 151 -4.49 -4.63 10.74
C ILE A 151 -5.39 -3.43 10.98
N ASN A 152 -5.00 -2.31 10.43
CA ASN A 152 -5.68 -1.03 10.55
C ASN A 152 -6.49 -0.73 9.29
N LEU A 153 -7.64 -0.09 9.47
CA LEU A 153 -8.54 0.35 8.43
C LEU A 153 -8.88 1.84 8.59
N ARG A 154 -8.89 2.56 7.49
CA ARG A 154 -9.43 3.92 7.37
C ARG A 154 -10.33 4.02 6.15
N THR A 155 -11.28 4.92 6.20
CA THR A 155 -12.19 5.21 5.08
C THR A 155 -12.21 6.71 4.78
N VAL A 156 -12.59 7.03 3.52
CA VAL A 156 -12.69 8.42 3.08
C VAL A 156 -13.56 8.53 1.82
N ASP A 157 -14.10 9.70 1.57
CA ASP A 157 -14.87 9.97 0.34
C ASP A 157 -13.96 10.25 -0.86
N SER A 158 -12.83 10.92 -0.66
CA SER A 158 -11.86 11.25 -1.71
C SER A 158 -10.46 10.77 -1.32
N PRO A 159 -9.65 10.23 -2.25
CA PRO A 159 -8.40 9.55 -1.92
C PRO A 159 -7.35 10.45 -1.23
N TRP A 160 -7.49 11.76 -1.34
CA TRP A 160 -6.62 12.75 -0.68
C TRP A 160 -7.08 13.15 0.74
N GLY A 161 -8.21 12.63 1.23
CA GLY A 161 -8.69 12.92 2.58
C GLY A 161 -9.92 13.84 2.63
N PRO A 162 -10.37 14.23 3.85
CA PRO A 162 -9.81 13.80 5.14
C PRO A 162 -10.16 12.35 5.47
N TRP A 163 -9.16 11.57 5.85
CA TRP A 163 -9.33 10.18 6.23
C TRP A 163 -9.93 10.05 7.63
N SER A 164 -10.75 9.02 7.84
CA SER A 164 -11.32 8.69 9.15
C SER A 164 -10.22 8.38 10.18
N ASP A 165 -10.60 8.35 11.43
CA ASP A 165 -9.77 7.76 12.48
C ASP A 165 -9.47 6.29 12.18
N THR A 166 -8.36 5.79 12.72
CA THR A 166 -7.96 4.40 12.60
C THR A 166 -8.91 3.48 13.34
N GLN A 167 -9.32 2.41 12.65
CA GLN A 167 -10.00 1.27 13.25
C GLN A 167 -9.09 0.04 13.12
N VAL A 168 -8.78 -0.62 14.23
CA VAL A 168 -8.08 -1.90 14.19
C VAL A 168 -9.11 -2.98 13.91
N VAL A 169 -9.01 -3.62 12.76
CA VAL A 169 -9.98 -4.62 12.29
C VAL A 169 -9.55 -6.06 12.56
N PHE A 170 -8.28 -6.26 12.89
CA PHE A 170 -7.77 -7.57 13.26
C PHE A 170 -6.54 -7.46 14.16
N ARG A 171 -6.60 -8.13 15.30
CA ARG A 171 -5.51 -8.33 16.24
C ARG A 171 -5.32 -9.83 16.46
N PRO A 172 -4.28 -10.44 15.90
CA PRO A 172 -4.12 -11.90 15.97
C PRO A 172 -4.10 -12.47 17.40
N TRP A 173 -3.66 -11.68 18.37
CA TRP A 173 -3.60 -12.06 19.78
C TRP A 173 -4.92 -11.95 20.54
N GLU A 174 -5.89 -11.15 20.03
CA GLU A 174 -7.23 -10.97 20.63
C GLU A 174 -8.32 -11.66 19.82
N ASP A 175 -8.17 -11.68 18.49
CA ASP A 175 -9.22 -12.10 17.57
C ASP A 175 -9.08 -13.59 17.16
N GLY A 176 -8.44 -14.41 17.98
CA GLY A 176 -8.31 -15.85 17.75
C GLY A 176 -7.37 -16.22 16.58
N GLY A 177 -6.46 -15.34 16.19
CA GLY A 177 -5.50 -15.62 15.14
C GLY A 177 -4.37 -16.50 15.65
N TYR A 178 -3.72 -16.07 16.71
CA TYR A 178 -2.66 -16.85 17.35
C TYR A 178 -3.23 -18.08 18.02
N CYS A 179 -2.50 -19.18 17.98
CA CYS A 179 -2.87 -20.49 18.46
C CYS A 179 -3.99 -21.19 17.68
N HIS A 180 -4.51 -20.60 16.60
CA HIS A 180 -5.53 -21.20 15.75
C HIS A 180 -5.07 -21.32 14.29
N PHE A 181 -4.67 -20.22 13.66
CA PHE A 181 -4.22 -20.22 12.26
C PHE A 181 -2.96 -19.39 12.01
N ILE A 182 -2.47 -18.66 13.00
CA ILE A 182 -1.19 -17.94 12.97
C ILE A 182 -0.28 -18.53 14.05
N HIS A 183 0.90 -19.01 13.65
CA HIS A 183 1.87 -19.55 14.57
C HIS A 183 2.39 -18.51 15.56
N THR A 184 2.58 -18.91 16.82
CA THR A 184 2.99 -18.02 17.92
C THR A 184 4.35 -18.34 18.49
N ASN A 185 5.27 -18.73 17.71
CA ASN A 185 6.53 -19.30 18.18
C ASN A 185 7.51 -18.33 18.87
N TRP A 186 7.17 -17.09 19.09
CA TRP A 186 7.98 -16.20 19.92
C TRP A 186 8.43 -16.82 21.23
N GLN A 187 7.64 -17.71 21.80
CA GLN A 187 7.87 -18.38 23.05
C GLN A 187 7.89 -19.91 22.90
N HIS A 188 8.08 -20.42 21.70
CA HIS A 188 7.94 -21.84 21.40
C HIS A 188 6.58 -22.42 21.87
N SER A 189 5.54 -21.60 21.78
CA SER A 189 4.19 -22.01 22.13
C SER A 189 3.67 -23.02 21.11
N LYS A 190 3.16 -24.13 21.59
CA LYS A 190 2.50 -25.17 20.79
C LYS A 190 0.98 -25.01 20.80
N CYS A 191 0.50 -23.81 20.99
CA CYS A 191 -0.94 -23.55 21.13
C CYS A 191 -1.64 -23.29 19.81
N ASP A 192 -0.95 -23.39 18.66
CA ASP A 192 -1.63 -23.17 17.40
C ASP A 192 -2.27 -24.47 16.88
N ASP A 193 -3.50 -24.36 16.40
CA ASP A 193 -4.29 -25.44 15.85
C ASP A 193 -3.90 -25.78 14.41
N VAL A 194 -2.98 -25.04 13.83
CA VAL A 194 -2.49 -25.28 12.48
C VAL A 194 -1.59 -26.51 12.49
N HIS A 195 -2.17 -27.65 12.12
CA HIS A 195 -1.42 -28.89 12.03
C HIS A 195 -0.42 -28.83 10.86
N ASN A 196 0.80 -28.51 11.17
CA ASN A 196 1.90 -28.46 10.21
C ASN A 196 3.18 -29.03 10.82
N PRO A 197 3.34 -30.37 10.82
CA PRO A 197 4.55 -31.00 11.34
C PRO A 197 5.80 -30.43 10.67
N GLY A 198 6.75 -29.98 11.46
CA GLY A 198 7.96 -29.32 10.99
C GLY A 198 7.91 -27.80 10.99
N ARG A 199 6.75 -27.21 11.35
CA ARG A 199 6.58 -25.75 11.50
C ARG A 199 6.21 -25.31 12.91
N GLU A 200 6.23 -26.20 13.87
CA GLU A 200 5.80 -25.94 15.25
C GLU A 200 6.61 -24.85 15.95
N ASN A 201 7.79 -24.55 15.44
CA ASN A 201 8.67 -23.51 15.96
C ASN A 201 8.80 -22.30 15.01
N GLU A 202 8.04 -22.27 13.93
CA GLU A 202 7.98 -21.10 13.05
C GLU A 202 6.92 -20.14 13.56
N TRP A 203 7.20 -18.87 13.43
CA TRP A 203 6.27 -17.82 13.81
C TRP A 203 5.68 -17.14 12.59
N GLY A 204 4.45 -16.75 12.73
CA GLY A 204 3.73 -15.98 11.73
C GLY A 204 3.39 -14.59 12.22
N GLY A 205 2.85 -13.81 11.34
CA GLY A 205 2.34 -12.46 11.61
C GLY A 205 1.27 -12.10 10.60
N GLU A 206 0.56 -11.04 10.91
CA GLU A 206 -0.40 -10.44 10.02
C GLU A 206 0.33 -9.62 8.95
N TYR A 207 0.12 -9.95 7.68
CA TYR A 207 0.74 -9.29 6.54
C TYR A 207 -0.27 -9.02 5.43
N ALA A 208 0.04 -8.06 4.56
CA ALA A 208 -0.65 -7.79 3.31
C ALA A 208 -2.18 -7.71 3.43
N PRO A 209 -2.73 -6.81 4.28
CA PRO A 209 -4.17 -6.65 4.40
C PRO A 209 -4.77 -6.22 3.07
N TYR A 210 -5.85 -6.88 2.68
CA TYR A 210 -6.43 -6.69 1.36
C TYR A 210 -7.94 -6.94 1.38
N GLN A 211 -8.71 -6.08 0.71
CA GLN A 211 -10.13 -6.31 0.45
C GLN A 211 -10.27 -7.02 -0.90
N PHE A 212 -10.94 -8.16 -0.93
CA PHE A 212 -11.28 -8.82 -2.19
C PHE A 212 -12.23 -7.94 -3.01
N GLU A 213 -11.91 -7.73 -4.29
CA GLU A 213 -12.69 -6.89 -5.20
C GLU A 213 -14.16 -7.36 -5.32
N HIS A 214 -14.39 -8.66 -5.15
CA HIS A 214 -15.73 -9.24 -5.14
C HIS A 214 -16.64 -8.68 -4.04
N PHE A 215 -16.08 -8.18 -2.95
CA PHE A 215 -16.79 -7.58 -1.81
C PHE A 215 -16.68 -6.05 -1.79
N ALA A 216 -16.23 -5.43 -2.90
CA ALA A 216 -15.99 -3.99 -3.01
C ALA A 216 -17.14 -3.25 -3.73
#